data_d76c32cacc05731f47626205401b8042
#
_entry.id   d76c32cacc05731f47626205401b8042
#
_cell.length_a   1.000
_cell.length_b   1.000
_cell.length_c   1.000
_cell.angle_alpha   90.00
_cell.angle_beta   90.00
_cell.angle_gamma   90.00
#
_symmetry.space_group_name_H-M   'P 1'
#
loop_
_entity.id
_entity.type
_entity.pdbx_description
1 polymer ?
#
loop_
_entity_poly.entity_id
_entity_poly.type
_entity_poly.pdbx_seq_one_letter_code
_entity_poly.pdbx_strand_id
1 'polypeptide(L)'
;VNIATIIGIFCGIAILMVATYTSTDSVGVFINLPGIAIVGGGTIASTFICYPLREVMRVLGVFMMAMGADELPLENYIKVIVGLSKDVASKGEEHLEGSLKNIENEFLREGLQMLVDGYSKEEIKEILDNRIQQYHEQEYSAAGIYRTMSTLSPAFGIIGTLIGLIAMMQGMGADIAAIGPAMATALTTTLYGALFANMLFMPIAIKVEKRIDEITLLMRVIRDGILFIKDKTPSAIVMDKLKGYLPPRKWATVKAKK
;
A
#
# COMPACT_ATOMS: atom_id res chain seq x y z
N VAL A 1 -0.24 10.52 8.43
CA VAL A 1 0.83 10.32 7.43
C VAL A 1 2.12 9.99 8.16
N ASN A 2 2.77 8.89 7.81
CA ASN A 2 4.02 8.49 8.47
C ASN A 2 5.10 9.57 8.28
N ILE A 3 5.64 10.09 9.40
CA ILE A 3 6.65 11.18 9.42
C ILE A 3 7.83 10.85 8.51
N ALA A 4 8.27 9.58 8.47
CA ALA A 4 9.35 9.13 7.59
C ALA A 4 9.04 9.36 6.10
N THR A 5 7.78 9.25 5.69
CA THR A 5 7.37 9.50 4.29
C THR A 5 7.48 10.98 3.94
N ILE A 6 7.03 11.85 4.85
CA ILE A 6 7.13 13.31 4.66
C ILE A 6 8.59 13.73 4.57
N ILE A 7 9.43 13.25 5.49
CA ILE A 7 10.87 13.52 5.50
C ILE A 7 11.50 13.01 4.20
N GLY A 8 11.19 11.79 3.76
CA GLY A 8 11.75 11.22 2.54
C GLY A 8 11.41 12.02 1.30
N ILE A 9 10.14 12.42 1.13
CA ILE A 9 9.70 13.25 0.00
C ILE A 9 10.39 14.61 0.05
N PHE A 10 10.42 15.25 1.24
CA PHE A 10 11.03 16.57 1.38
C PHE A 10 12.55 16.53 1.10
N CYS A 11 13.27 15.56 1.64
CA CYS A 11 14.69 15.37 1.37
C CYS A 11 14.95 15.09 -0.11
N GLY A 12 14.14 14.24 -0.74
CA GLY A 12 14.27 13.94 -2.17
C GLY A 12 14.11 15.18 -3.05
N ILE A 13 13.06 15.96 -2.79
CA ILE A 13 12.84 17.23 -3.51
C ILE A 13 13.96 18.23 -3.22
N ALA A 14 14.40 18.37 -1.97
CA ALA A 14 15.48 19.29 -1.60
C ALA A 14 16.80 18.93 -2.31
N ILE A 15 17.17 17.66 -2.36
CA ILE A 15 18.39 17.20 -3.07
C ILE A 15 18.30 17.54 -4.57
N LEU A 16 17.14 17.29 -5.19
CA LEU A 16 16.94 17.63 -6.60
C LEU A 16 17.02 19.16 -6.83
N MET A 17 16.40 19.94 -5.95
CA MET A 17 16.50 21.41 -6.04
C MET A 17 17.93 21.89 -5.90
N VAL A 18 18.70 21.41 -4.93
CA VAL A 18 20.10 21.75 -4.75
C VAL A 18 20.90 21.35 -5.99
N ALA A 19 20.71 20.15 -6.52
CA ALA A 19 21.38 19.69 -7.72
C ALA A 19 21.07 20.57 -8.94
N THR A 20 19.81 20.98 -9.13
CA THR A 20 19.43 21.89 -10.23
C THR A 20 20.01 23.28 -10.06
N TYR A 21 19.95 23.89 -8.87
CA TYR A 21 20.50 25.22 -8.61
C TYR A 21 22.02 25.27 -8.75
N THR A 22 22.73 24.19 -8.42
CA THR A 22 24.20 24.15 -8.56
C THR A 22 24.64 23.83 -9.99
N SER A 23 23.75 23.29 -10.84
CA SER A 23 24.11 22.92 -12.22
C SER A 23 23.80 23.97 -13.27
N THR A 24 22.93 24.96 -12.97
CA THR A 24 22.53 25.99 -13.95
C THR A 24 21.97 27.22 -13.29
N ASP A 25 22.21 28.38 -13.93
CA ASP A 25 21.64 29.66 -13.51
C ASP A 25 20.13 29.79 -13.83
N SER A 26 19.59 28.91 -14.66
CA SER A 26 18.18 28.92 -15.07
C SER A 26 17.48 27.59 -14.77
N VAL A 27 16.81 27.52 -13.63
CA VAL A 27 16.01 26.31 -13.21
C VAL A 27 14.87 26.01 -14.18
N GLY A 28 14.39 27.02 -14.92
CA GLY A 28 13.31 26.86 -15.91
C GLY A 28 13.61 25.84 -17.02
N VAL A 29 14.88 25.55 -17.30
CA VAL A 29 15.30 24.58 -18.32
C VAL A 29 14.82 23.13 -17.94
N PHE A 30 14.66 22.87 -16.65
CA PHE A 30 14.15 21.57 -16.16
C PHE A 30 12.63 21.47 -16.21
N ILE A 31 11.91 22.54 -16.53
CA ILE A 31 10.44 22.50 -16.68
C ILE A 31 10.12 22.43 -18.17
N ASN A 32 9.89 21.20 -18.64
CA ASN A 32 9.57 20.92 -20.04
C ASN A 32 8.16 20.30 -20.13
N LEU A 33 7.17 21.11 -20.52
CA LEU A 33 5.77 20.67 -20.60
C LEU A 33 5.55 19.52 -21.61
N PRO A 34 6.12 19.54 -22.83
CA PRO A 34 6.10 18.41 -23.74
C PRO A 34 6.66 17.12 -23.11
N GLY A 35 7.77 17.22 -22.39
CA GLY A 35 8.37 16.09 -21.71
C GLY A 35 7.48 15.49 -20.63
N ILE A 36 6.84 16.32 -19.81
CA ILE A 36 5.86 15.86 -18.81
C ILE A 36 4.66 15.17 -19.48
N ALA A 37 4.17 15.75 -20.58
CA ALA A 37 3.05 15.18 -21.32
C ALA A 37 3.38 13.80 -21.93
N ILE A 38 4.57 13.63 -22.51
CA ILE A 38 5.01 12.34 -23.05
C ILE A 38 5.14 11.30 -21.95
N VAL A 39 5.85 11.60 -20.88
CA VAL A 39 6.12 10.62 -19.81
C VAL A 39 4.88 10.35 -18.98
N GLY A 40 4.25 11.40 -18.45
CA GLY A 40 3.05 11.27 -17.61
C GLY A 40 1.85 10.77 -18.39
N GLY A 41 1.56 11.41 -19.53
CA GLY A 41 0.44 11.02 -20.39
C GLY A 41 0.62 9.62 -20.97
N GLY A 42 1.81 9.29 -21.46
CA GLY A 42 2.13 7.96 -21.98
C GLY A 42 2.01 6.86 -20.92
N THR A 43 2.54 7.10 -19.72
CA THR A 43 2.41 6.16 -18.59
C THR A 43 0.95 5.92 -18.22
N ILE A 44 0.16 6.98 -18.09
CA ILE A 44 -1.28 6.89 -17.77
C ILE A 44 -2.05 6.18 -18.88
N ALA A 45 -1.83 6.56 -20.14
CA ALA A 45 -2.50 5.95 -21.28
C ALA A 45 -2.23 4.45 -21.37
N SER A 46 -0.96 4.05 -21.23
CA SER A 46 -0.59 2.63 -21.23
C SER A 46 -1.15 1.87 -20.02
N THR A 47 -1.26 2.53 -18.86
CA THR A 47 -1.91 1.93 -17.69
C THR A 47 -3.39 1.62 -17.96
N PHE A 48 -4.11 2.52 -18.65
CA PHE A 48 -5.50 2.25 -19.07
C PHE A 48 -5.64 1.16 -20.13
N ILE A 49 -4.59 0.92 -20.93
CA ILE A 49 -4.56 -0.22 -21.86
C ILE A 49 -4.39 -1.54 -21.10
N CYS A 50 -3.55 -1.55 -20.04
CA CYS A 50 -3.25 -2.74 -19.26
C CYS A 50 -4.38 -3.14 -18.29
N TYR A 51 -5.12 -2.17 -17.76
CA TYR A 51 -6.07 -2.37 -16.66
C TYR A 51 -7.44 -1.74 -16.95
N PRO A 52 -8.53 -2.38 -16.48
CA PRO A 52 -9.87 -1.78 -16.59
C PRO A 52 -9.94 -0.45 -15.83
N LEU A 53 -10.68 0.51 -16.39
CA LEU A 53 -10.85 1.86 -15.80
C LEU A 53 -11.26 1.82 -14.32
N ARG A 54 -12.13 0.88 -13.94
CA ARG A 54 -12.60 0.73 -12.55
C ARG A 54 -11.45 0.43 -11.59
N GLU A 55 -10.50 -0.42 -11.99
CA GLU A 55 -9.33 -0.76 -11.17
C GLU A 55 -8.38 0.43 -11.04
N VAL A 56 -8.11 1.14 -12.15
CA VAL A 56 -7.24 2.32 -12.13
C VAL A 56 -7.82 3.43 -11.23
N MET A 57 -9.14 3.64 -11.24
CA MET A 57 -9.78 4.62 -10.35
C MET A 57 -9.74 4.19 -8.88
N ARG A 58 -9.85 2.88 -8.60
CA ARG A 58 -9.74 2.34 -7.23
C ARG A 58 -8.36 2.55 -6.62
N VAL A 59 -7.31 2.50 -7.43
CA VAL A 59 -5.91 2.67 -6.99
C VAL A 59 -5.69 3.97 -6.22
N LEU A 60 -6.34 5.07 -6.62
CA LEU A 60 -6.26 6.33 -5.89
C LEU A 60 -6.82 6.22 -4.46
N GLY A 61 -7.92 5.48 -4.28
CA GLY A 61 -8.50 5.21 -2.95
C GLY A 61 -7.58 4.36 -2.07
N VAL A 62 -6.99 3.31 -2.65
CA VAL A 62 -6.03 2.42 -1.95
C VAL A 62 -4.77 3.18 -1.52
N PHE A 63 -4.28 4.08 -2.37
CA PHE A 63 -3.17 4.97 -2.02
C PHE A 63 -3.51 5.87 -0.83
N MET A 64 -4.68 6.51 -0.84
CA MET A 64 -5.11 7.38 0.26
C MET A 64 -5.25 6.59 1.56
N MET A 65 -5.78 5.36 1.52
CA MET A 65 -5.84 4.46 2.67
C MET A 65 -4.43 4.13 3.19
N ALA A 66 -3.48 3.81 2.32
CA ALA A 66 -2.11 3.49 2.72
C ALA A 66 -1.33 4.70 3.28
N MET A 67 -1.66 5.92 2.82
CA MET A 67 -1.03 7.16 3.29
C MET A 67 -1.59 7.63 4.64
N GLY A 68 -2.88 7.41 4.90
CA GLY A 68 -3.59 7.93 6.09
C GLY A 68 -3.48 7.05 7.33
N ALA A 69 -2.97 5.85 7.23
CA ALA A 69 -3.06 4.85 8.29
C ALA A 69 -1.88 4.88 9.26
N ASP A 70 -2.19 5.01 10.55
CA ASP A 70 -1.27 4.71 11.64
C ASP A 70 -0.99 3.19 11.72
N GLU A 71 0.04 2.81 12.49
CA GLU A 71 0.32 1.39 12.76
C GLU A 71 -0.93 0.69 13.29
N LEU A 72 -1.23 -0.51 12.76
CA LEU A 72 -2.33 -1.32 13.26
C LEU A 72 -2.01 -1.79 14.68
N PRO A 73 -2.86 -1.51 15.67
CA PRO A 73 -2.61 -1.87 17.05
C PRO A 73 -2.89 -3.37 17.32
N LEU A 74 -2.08 -4.26 16.73
CA LEU A 74 -2.20 -5.72 16.88
C LEU A 74 -2.31 -6.14 18.34
N GLU A 75 -1.56 -5.46 19.23
CA GLU A 75 -1.59 -5.71 20.67
C GLU A 75 -2.97 -5.51 21.28
N ASN A 76 -3.72 -4.51 20.81
CA ASN A 76 -5.06 -4.24 21.31
C ASN A 76 -6.02 -5.34 20.86
N TYR A 77 -5.94 -5.77 19.60
CA TYR A 77 -6.77 -6.87 19.10
C TYR A 77 -6.49 -8.19 19.83
N ILE A 78 -5.23 -8.50 20.11
CA ILE A 78 -4.88 -9.68 20.90
C ILE A 78 -5.49 -9.58 22.30
N LYS A 79 -5.42 -8.43 22.98
CA LYS A 79 -6.06 -8.23 24.30
C LYS A 79 -7.56 -8.40 24.25
N VAL A 80 -8.22 -7.86 23.22
CA VAL A 80 -9.67 -8.00 23.02
C VAL A 80 -10.03 -9.49 22.83
N ILE A 81 -9.32 -10.22 21.97
CA ILE A 81 -9.57 -11.64 21.69
C ILE A 81 -9.34 -12.50 22.95
N VAL A 82 -8.29 -12.21 23.72
CA VAL A 82 -8.03 -12.93 24.98
C VAL A 82 -9.11 -12.63 26.03
N GLY A 83 -9.61 -11.38 26.09
CA GLY A 83 -10.76 -11.02 26.91
C GLY A 83 -12.02 -11.79 26.54
N LEU A 84 -12.34 -11.83 25.24
CA LEU A 84 -13.48 -12.58 24.72
C LEU A 84 -13.34 -14.09 24.98
N SER A 85 -12.14 -14.65 24.83
CA SER A 85 -11.88 -16.08 25.16
C SER A 85 -12.16 -16.38 26.63
N LYS A 86 -11.80 -15.47 27.55
CA LYS A 86 -12.09 -15.62 28.98
C LYS A 86 -13.59 -15.53 29.28
N ASP A 87 -14.29 -14.59 28.63
CA ASP A 87 -15.74 -14.40 28.81
C ASP A 87 -16.51 -15.62 28.28
N VAL A 88 -16.16 -16.15 27.11
CA VAL A 88 -16.79 -17.35 26.55
C VAL A 88 -16.53 -18.58 27.42
N ALA A 89 -15.32 -18.74 27.96
CA ALA A 89 -15.01 -19.85 28.86
C ALA A 89 -15.82 -19.83 30.15
N SER A 90 -16.21 -18.64 30.63
CA SER A 90 -16.99 -18.49 31.88
C SER A 90 -18.50 -18.41 31.69
N LYS A 91 -18.98 -17.83 30.56
CA LYS A 91 -20.40 -17.48 30.36
C LYS A 91 -21.03 -18.13 29.13
N GLY A 92 -20.25 -18.84 28.31
CA GLY A 92 -20.73 -19.44 27.05
C GLY A 92 -20.69 -18.51 25.85
N GLU A 93 -20.92 -19.11 24.64
CA GLU A 93 -20.87 -18.40 23.35
C GLU A 93 -22.04 -17.37 23.22
N GLU A 94 -23.19 -17.65 23.82
CA GLU A 94 -24.38 -16.76 23.79
C GLU A 94 -24.09 -15.37 24.37
N HIS A 95 -23.15 -15.26 25.30
CA HIS A 95 -22.76 -13.96 25.88
C HIS A 95 -22.05 -13.02 24.90
N LEU A 96 -21.50 -13.58 23.79
CA LEU A 96 -20.85 -12.79 22.75
C LEU A 96 -21.81 -11.85 22.03
N GLU A 97 -23.09 -12.21 21.88
CA GLU A 97 -24.08 -11.41 21.16
C GLU A 97 -24.17 -9.96 21.70
N GLY A 98 -24.13 -9.81 23.04
CA GLY A 98 -24.09 -8.50 23.68
C GLY A 98 -22.81 -7.69 23.42
N SER A 99 -21.70 -8.39 23.17
CA SER A 99 -20.38 -7.78 22.92
C SER A 99 -20.17 -7.36 21.47
N LEU A 100 -20.90 -7.96 20.53
CA LEU A 100 -20.74 -7.70 19.07
C LEU A 100 -21.00 -6.25 18.70
N LYS A 101 -21.93 -5.58 19.37
CA LYS A 101 -22.31 -4.18 19.13
C LYS A 101 -21.16 -3.18 19.39
N ASN A 102 -20.21 -3.55 20.24
CA ASN A 102 -19.09 -2.70 20.64
C ASN A 102 -17.82 -2.99 19.84
N ILE A 103 -17.87 -3.93 18.87
CA ILE A 103 -16.72 -4.30 18.07
C ILE A 103 -16.75 -3.51 16.76
N GLU A 104 -15.80 -2.57 16.61
CA GLU A 104 -15.68 -1.72 15.43
C GLU A 104 -15.15 -2.49 14.20
N ASN A 105 -14.25 -3.45 14.43
CA ASN A 105 -13.66 -4.23 13.33
C ASN A 105 -14.68 -5.22 12.78
N GLU A 106 -15.06 -5.01 11.52
CA GLU A 106 -16.08 -5.80 10.84
C GLU A 106 -15.69 -7.27 10.69
N PHE A 107 -14.43 -7.57 10.33
CA PHE A 107 -13.95 -8.93 10.18
C PHE A 107 -13.99 -9.71 11.50
N LEU A 108 -13.62 -9.07 12.61
CA LEU A 108 -13.74 -9.68 13.95
C LEU A 108 -15.19 -9.88 14.33
N ARG A 109 -16.06 -8.89 14.10
CA ARG A 109 -17.49 -8.96 14.41
C ARG A 109 -18.17 -10.10 13.67
N GLU A 110 -17.92 -10.23 12.35
CA GLU A 110 -18.50 -11.30 11.54
C GLU A 110 -18.00 -12.68 11.96
N GLY A 111 -16.72 -12.82 12.25
CA GLY A 111 -16.18 -14.11 12.73
C GLY A 111 -16.73 -14.51 14.10
N LEU A 112 -16.98 -13.57 15.00
CA LEU A 112 -17.67 -13.84 16.27
C LEU A 112 -19.16 -14.13 16.08
N GLN A 113 -19.81 -13.50 15.09
CA GLN A 113 -21.19 -13.81 14.74
C GLN A 113 -21.32 -15.28 14.29
N MET A 114 -20.38 -15.79 13.49
CA MET A 114 -20.38 -17.21 13.10
C MET A 114 -20.29 -18.15 14.30
N LEU A 115 -19.59 -17.77 15.40
CA LEU A 115 -19.59 -18.54 16.64
C LEU A 115 -20.98 -18.60 17.26
N VAL A 116 -21.66 -17.45 17.36
CA VAL A 116 -23.03 -17.34 17.92
C VAL A 116 -24.04 -18.13 17.06
N ASP A 117 -23.89 -18.06 15.73
CA ASP A 117 -24.74 -18.77 14.77
C ASP A 117 -24.48 -20.30 14.75
N GLY A 118 -23.50 -20.78 15.51
CA GLY A 118 -23.24 -22.20 15.69
C GLY A 118 -22.45 -22.91 14.59
N TYR A 119 -21.74 -22.13 13.75
CA TYR A 119 -20.87 -22.71 12.70
C TYR A 119 -19.81 -23.63 13.31
N SER A 120 -19.45 -24.68 12.58
CA SER A 120 -18.32 -25.55 12.95
C SER A 120 -17.00 -24.82 12.83
N LYS A 121 -15.96 -25.31 13.50
CA LYS A 121 -14.62 -24.75 13.43
C LYS A 121 -14.07 -24.76 12.01
N GLU A 122 -14.33 -25.86 11.29
CA GLU A 122 -13.88 -26.07 9.92
C GLU A 122 -14.53 -25.07 8.97
N GLU A 123 -15.84 -24.84 9.10
CA GLU A 123 -16.57 -23.85 8.30
C GLU A 123 -16.08 -22.42 8.57
N ILE A 124 -15.93 -22.03 9.84
CA ILE A 124 -15.40 -20.72 10.22
C ILE A 124 -14.01 -20.52 9.62
N LYS A 125 -13.14 -21.53 9.75
CA LYS A 125 -11.77 -21.45 9.20
C LYS A 125 -11.79 -21.26 7.69
N GLU A 126 -12.55 -22.06 6.98
CA GLU A 126 -12.65 -22.00 5.52
C GLU A 126 -13.16 -20.64 5.04
N ILE A 127 -14.25 -20.14 5.63
CA ILE A 127 -14.84 -18.84 5.27
C ILE A 127 -13.85 -17.70 5.54
N LEU A 128 -13.23 -17.68 6.72
CA LEU A 128 -12.29 -16.61 7.06
C LEU A 128 -10.99 -16.68 6.24
N ASP A 129 -10.48 -17.89 5.95
CA ASP A 129 -9.31 -18.05 5.07
C ASP A 129 -9.60 -17.59 3.65
N ASN A 130 -10.76 -17.91 3.10
CA ASN A 130 -11.18 -17.44 1.78
C ASN A 130 -11.31 -15.90 1.74
N ARG A 131 -11.85 -15.29 2.79
CA ARG A 131 -11.94 -13.80 2.87
C ARG A 131 -10.59 -13.15 2.97
N ILE A 132 -9.66 -13.72 3.75
CA ILE A 132 -8.27 -13.22 3.87
C ILE A 132 -7.58 -13.28 2.50
N GLN A 133 -7.72 -14.40 1.81
CA GLN A 133 -7.13 -14.58 0.49
C GLN A 133 -7.71 -13.60 -0.53
N GLN A 134 -9.04 -13.48 -0.59
CA GLN A 134 -9.73 -12.56 -1.51
C GLN A 134 -9.34 -11.09 -1.24
N TYR A 135 -9.27 -10.68 0.03
CA TYR A 135 -8.80 -9.34 0.39
C TYR A 135 -7.37 -9.10 -0.11
N HIS A 136 -6.47 -10.05 0.20
CA HIS A 136 -5.07 -9.94 -0.21
C HIS A 136 -4.92 -9.85 -1.73
N GLU A 137 -5.55 -10.74 -2.49
CA GLU A 137 -5.46 -10.77 -3.96
C GLU A 137 -6.01 -9.49 -4.60
N GLN A 138 -7.17 -9.03 -4.13
CA GLN A 138 -7.80 -7.83 -4.68
C GLN A 138 -6.98 -6.55 -4.41
N GLU A 139 -6.48 -6.39 -3.19
CA GLU A 139 -5.71 -5.20 -2.84
C GLU A 139 -4.29 -5.25 -3.41
N TYR A 140 -3.68 -6.43 -3.50
CA TYR A 140 -2.36 -6.61 -4.09
C TYR A 140 -2.36 -6.33 -5.60
N SER A 141 -3.46 -6.64 -6.29
CA SER A 141 -3.67 -6.23 -7.70
C SER A 141 -3.59 -4.70 -7.85
N ALA A 142 -4.16 -3.94 -6.91
CA ALA A 142 -4.08 -2.48 -6.93
C ALA A 142 -2.63 -1.95 -6.76
N ALA A 143 -1.83 -2.58 -5.88
CA ALA A 143 -0.41 -2.26 -5.75
C ALA A 143 0.37 -2.57 -7.04
N GLY A 144 0.01 -3.64 -7.74
CA GLY A 144 0.57 -4.05 -9.03
C GLY A 144 0.43 -2.97 -10.11
N ILE A 145 -0.65 -2.19 -10.10
CA ILE A 145 -0.83 -1.06 -11.03
C ILE A 145 0.27 -0.01 -10.85
N TYR A 146 0.61 0.35 -9.60
CA TYR A 146 1.72 1.28 -9.35
C TYR A 146 3.07 0.72 -9.78
N ARG A 147 3.31 -0.59 -9.62
CA ARG A 147 4.52 -1.24 -10.13
C ARG A 147 4.59 -1.16 -11.66
N THR A 148 3.48 -1.40 -12.34
CA THR A 148 3.38 -1.26 -13.80
C THR A 148 3.67 0.18 -14.22
N MET A 149 3.08 1.18 -13.56
CA MET A 149 3.38 2.60 -13.83
C MET A 149 4.86 2.93 -13.61
N SER A 150 5.47 2.38 -12.55
CA SER A 150 6.91 2.55 -12.29
C SER A 150 7.79 1.96 -13.40
N THR A 151 7.39 0.83 -13.99
CA THR A 151 8.10 0.20 -15.11
C THR A 151 7.90 0.96 -16.42
N LEU A 152 6.69 1.46 -16.66
CA LEU A 152 6.34 2.18 -17.89
C LEU A 152 6.97 3.59 -17.97
N SER A 153 7.09 4.28 -16.83
CA SER A 153 7.57 5.66 -16.82
C SER A 153 8.97 5.84 -17.45
N PRO A 154 9.99 5.03 -17.13
CA PRO A 154 11.29 5.13 -17.78
C PRO A 154 11.23 4.76 -19.27
N ALA A 155 10.36 3.82 -19.66
CA ALA A 155 10.17 3.47 -21.07
C ALA A 155 9.64 4.67 -21.88
N PHE A 156 8.66 5.41 -21.34
CA PHE A 156 8.22 6.66 -21.96
C PHE A 156 9.27 7.77 -21.87
N GLY A 157 10.15 7.76 -20.88
CA GLY A 157 11.34 8.60 -20.84
C GLY A 157 12.25 8.37 -22.06
N ILE A 158 12.53 7.12 -22.40
CA ILE A 158 13.33 6.75 -23.58
C ILE A 158 12.60 7.14 -24.88
N ILE A 159 11.30 6.88 -24.98
CA ILE A 159 10.49 7.28 -26.13
C ILE A 159 10.58 8.81 -26.34
N GLY A 160 10.46 9.58 -25.25
CA GLY A 160 10.61 11.03 -25.32
C GLY A 160 12.01 11.50 -25.73
N THR A 161 13.06 10.77 -25.31
CA THR A 161 14.41 11.02 -25.79
C THR A 161 14.52 10.83 -27.30
N LEU A 162 13.97 9.75 -27.83
CA LEU A 162 13.98 9.50 -29.27
C LEU A 162 13.19 10.57 -30.05
N ILE A 163 12.03 10.98 -29.55
CA ILE A 163 11.24 12.07 -30.16
C ILE A 163 12.05 13.37 -30.19
N GLY A 164 12.71 13.71 -29.08
CA GLY A 164 13.55 14.92 -29.02
C GLY A 164 14.75 14.86 -29.97
N LEU A 165 15.41 13.70 -30.08
CA LEU A 165 16.53 13.51 -31.02
C LEU A 165 16.07 13.58 -32.48
N ILE A 166 14.92 13.02 -32.82
CA ILE A 166 14.36 13.13 -34.18
C ILE A 166 14.04 14.60 -34.51
N ALA A 167 13.43 15.33 -33.58
CA ALA A 167 13.16 16.75 -33.75
C ALA A 167 14.46 17.57 -33.92
N MET A 168 15.49 17.25 -33.13
CA MET A 168 16.83 17.87 -33.25
C MET A 168 17.44 17.63 -34.63
N MET A 169 17.37 16.40 -35.16
CA MET A 169 17.89 16.04 -36.46
C MET A 169 17.23 16.86 -37.62
N GLN A 170 15.92 17.07 -37.50
CA GLN A 170 15.18 17.92 -38.46
C GLN A 170 15.63 19.38 -38.40
N GLY A 171 15.90 19.90 -37.19
CA GLY A 171 16.37 21.30 -36.98
C GLY A 171 17.78 21.55 -37.52
N MET A 172 18.65 20.53 -37.55
CA MET A 172 20.06 20.72 -38.01
C MET A 172 20.19 21.15 -39.45
N GLY A 173 19.21 20.89 -40.30
CA GLY A 173 19.21 21.30 -41.71
C GLY A 173 18.50 22.63 -42.00
N ALA A 174 17.71 23.15 -41.05
CA ALA A 174 16.81 24.27 -41.29
C ALA A 174 17.02 25.46 -40.28
N ASP A 175 17.11 25.14 -38.98
CA ASP A 175 17.19 26.15 -37.92
C ASP A 175 18.03 25.65 -36.72
N ILE A 176 19.24 26.18 -36.63
CA ILE A 176 20.17 25.83 -35.52
C ILE A 176 19.59 26.21 -34.15
N ALA A 177 18.74 27.26 -34.08
CA ALA A 177 18.11 27.66 -32.82
C ALA A 177 17.11 26.59 -32.28
N ALA A 178 16.56 25.74 -33.13
CA ALA A 178 15.64 24.66 -32.71
C ALA A 178 16.36 23.46 -32.06
N ILE A 179 17.68 23.32 -32.19
CA ILE A 179 18.46 22.21 -31.64
C ILE A 179 18.40 22.20 -30.10
N GLY A 180 18.59 23.37 -29.48
CA GLY A 180 18.60 23.49 -28.01
C GLY A 180 17.30 23.00 -27.33
N PRO A 181 16.11 23.49 -27.72
CA PRO A 181 14.83 23.03 -27.17
C PRO A 181 14.57 21.56 -27.41
N ALA A 182 14.91 21.01 -28.58
CA ALA A 182 14.74 19.61 -28.89
C ALA A 182 15.63 18.69 -28.01
N MET A 183 16.89 19.10 -27.81
CA MET A 183 17.82 18.40 -26.92
C MET A 183 17.39 18.49 -25.46
N ALA A 184 16.89 19.64 -25.01
CA ALA A 184 16.35 19.82 -23.68
C ALA A 184 15.15 18.87 -23.46
N THR A 185 14.25 18.73 -24.43
CA THR A 185 13.12 17.79 -24.35
C THR A 185 13.62 16.34 -24.24
N ALA A 186 14.61 15.93 -25.04
CA ALA A 186 15.18 14.59 -24.98
C ALA A 186 15.75 14.27 -23.58
N LEU A 187 16.52 15.17 -22.99
CA LEU A 187 17.15 14.95 -21.70
C LEU A 187 16.14 15.01 -20.52
N THR A 188 15.23 15.97 -20.57
CA THR A 188 14.23 16.14 -19.50
C THR A 188 13.22 15.00 -19.47
N THR A 189 12.84 14.39 -20.59
CA THR A 189 11.95 13.22 -20.60
C THR A 189 12.57 12.01 -19.90
N THR A 190 13.86 11.74 -20.13
CA THR A 190 14.55 10.68 -19.40
C THR A 190 14.60 10.94 -17.90
N LEU A 191 14.89 12.21 -17.51
CA LEU A 191 14.86 12.63 -16.10
C LEU A 191 13.48 12.40 -15.48
N TYR A 192 12.41 12.85 -16.14
CA TYR A 192 11.04 12.68 -15.64
C TYR A 192 10.65 11.20 -15.54
N GLY A 193 11.03 10.37 -16.52
CA GLY A 193 10.81 8.94 -16.48
C GLY A 193 11.42 8.31 -15.24
N ALA A 194 12.66 8.63 -14.93
CA ALA A 194 13.36 8.14 -13.75
C ALA A 194 12.74 8.68 -12.44
N LEU A 195 12.36 9.95 -12.39
CA LEU A 195 11.73 10.58 -11.21
C LEU A 195 10.36 9.96 -10.91
N PHE A 196 9.49 9.86 -11.90
CA PHE A 196 8.16 9.28 -11.71
C PHE A 196 8.26 7.81 -11.27
N ALA A 197 9.15 7.04 -11.86
CA ALA A 197 9.35 5.65 -11.47
C ALA A 197 9.82 5.51 -10.02
N ASN A 198 10.91 6.17 -9.66
CA ASN A 198 11.64 5.88 -8.42
C ASN A 198 11.23 6.77 -7.23
N MET A 199 10.73 7.98 -7.47
CA MET A 199 10.30 8.88 -6.40
C MET A 199 8.79 8.92 -6.19
N LEU A 200 7.99 8.47 -7.18
CA LEU A 200 6.54 8.51 -7.07
C LEU A 200 5.96 7.09 -7.05
N PHE A 201 5.97 6.37 -8.17
CA PHE A 201 5.21 5.12 -8.32
C PHE A 201 5.77 3.96 -7.49
N MET A 202 7.09 3.73 -7.50
CA MET A 202 7.69 2.63 -6.74
C MET A 202 7.52 2.77 -5.21
N PRO A 203 7.79 3.93 -4.59
CA PRO A 203 7.53 4.11 -3.16
C PRO A 203 6.06 3.95 -2.78
N ILE A 204 5.13 4.39 -3.65
CA ILE A 204 3.69 4.18 -3.45
C ILE A 204 3.37 2.69 -3.47
N ALA A 205 3.83 1.95 -4.49
CA ALA A 205 3.60 0.50 -4.60
C ALA A 205 4.06 -0.24 -3.34
N ILE A 206 5.31 -0.01 -2.91
CA ILE A 206 5.88 -0.66 -1.72
C ILE A 206 5.09 -0.32 -0.45
N LYS A 207 4.62 0.92 -0.32
CA LYS A 207 3.86 1.34 0.85
C LYS A 207 2.46 0.72 0.89
N VAL A 208 1.81 0.62 -0.25
CA VAL A 208 0.51 -0.04 -0.39
C VAL A 208 0.65 -1.53 -0.08
N GLU A 209 1.63 -2.22 -0.66
CA GLU A 209 1.92 -3.64 -0.39
C GLU A 209 2.15 -3.89 1.10
N LYS A 210 3.00 -3.09 1.72
CA LYS A 210 3.28 -3.21 3.17
C LYS A 210 2.01 -3.05 4.00
N ARG A 211 1.13 -2.13 3.63
CA ARG A 211 -0.15 -1.93 4.32
C ARG A 211 -1.09 -3.11 4.17
N ILE A 212 -1.15 -3.71 2.99
CA ILE A 212 -1.93 -4.91 2.72
C ILE A 212 -1.43 -6.07 3.57
N ASP A 213 -0.12 -6.26 3.65
CA ASP A 213 0.50 -7.31 4.49
C ASP A 213 0.16 -7.12 5.97
N GLU A 214 0.20 -5.88 6.48
CA GLU A 214 -0.16 -5.56 7.87
C GLU A 214 -1.63 -5.89 8.17
N ILE A 215 -2.56 -5.52 7.27
CA ILE A 215 -3.99 -5.83 7.44
C ILE A 215 -4.22 -7.34 7.32
N THR A 216 -3.59 -8.01 6.37
CA THR A 216 -3.67 -9.46 6.20
C THR A 216 -3.17 -10.19 7.45
N LEU A 217 -2.08 -9.72 8.06
CA LEU A 217 -1.57 -10.24 9.32
C LEU A 217 -2.59 -10.07 10.45
N LEU A 218 -3.21 -8.90 10.57
CA LEU A 218 -4.27 -8.65 11.55
C LEU A 218 -5.45 -9.63 11.35
N MET A 219 -5.90 -9.81 10.12
CA MET A 219 -6.99 -10.75 9.80
C MET A 219 -6.64 -12.18 10.21
N ARG A 220 -5.39 -12.62 10.00
CA ARG A 220 -4.91 -13.95 10.45
C ARG A 220 -4.91 -14.06 11.97
N VAL A 221 -4.49 -13.03 12.69
CA VAL A 221 -4.54 -12.98 14.16
C VAL A 221 -5.97 -13.11 14.66
N ILE A 222 -6.91 -12.39 14.02
CA ILE A 222 -8.34 -12.44 14.34
C ILE A 222 -8.90 -13.84 14.07
N ARG A 223 -8.66 -14.41 12.89
CA ARG A 223 -9.10 -15.77 12.53
C ARG A 223 -8.64 -16.80 13.55
N ASP A 224 -7.34 -16.83 13.85
CA ASP A 224 -6.79 -17.79 14.81
C ASP A 224 -7.37 -17.58 16.21
N GLY A 225 -7.56 -16.33 16.60
CA GLY A 225 -8.21 -15.97 17.84
C GLY A 225 -9.63 -16.52 17.95
N ILE A 226 -10.45 -16.37 16.89
CA ILE A 226 -11.82 -16.91 16.82
C ILE A 226 -11.81 -18.44 16.91
N LEU A 227 -10.89 -19.10 16.20
CA LEU A 227 -10.76 -20.56 16.25
C LEU A 227 -10.36 -21.07 17.65
N PHE A 228 -9.49 -20.33 18.37
CA PHE A 228 -9.15 -20.65 19.76
C PHE A 228 -10.33 -20.43 20.71
N ILE A 229 -11.18 -19.44 20.48
CA ILE A 229 -12.42 -19.23 21.24
C ILE A 229 -13.37 -20.40 20.99
N LYS A 230 -13.56 -20.84 19.74
CA LYS A 230 -14.40 -22.00 19.39
C LYS A 230 -13.92 -23.28 20.07
N ASP A 231 -12.60 -23.49 20.12
CA ASP A 231 -11.99 -24.63 20.81
C ASP A 231 -12.06 -24.53 22.35
N LYS A 232 -12.64 -23.45 22.89
CA LYS A 232 -12.64 -23.15 24.34
C LYS A 232 -11.23 -23.23 24.96
N THR A 233 -10.22 -22.80 24.19
CA THR A 233 -8.83 -22.80 24.61
C THR A 233 -8.65 -21.84 25.79
N PRO A 234 -7.95 -22.25 26.88
CA PRO A 234 -7.68 -21.37 28.01
C PRO A 234 -7.02 -20.06 27.59
N SER A 235 -7.50 -18.92 28.12
CA SER A 235 -7.08 -17.57 27.71
C SER A 235 -5.55 -17.32 27.82
N ALA A 236 -4.87 -17.99 28.75
CA ALA A 236 -3.40 -17.94 28.87
C ALA A 236 -2.72 -18.57 27.65
N ILE A 237 -3.23 -19.70 27.15
CA ILE A 237 -2.69 -20.37 25.95
C ILE A 237 -3.00 -19.56 24.71
N VAL A 238 -4.22 -18.98 24.60
CA VAL A 238 -4.58 -18.06 23.50
C VAL A 238 -3.61 -16.89 23.45
N MET A 239 -3.34 -16.28 24.58
CA MET A 239 -2.37 -15.19 24.70
C MET A 239 -0.98 -15.61 24.21
N ASP A 240 -0.47 -16.76 24.62
CA ASP A 240 0.88 -17.21 24.27
C ASP A 240 0.99 -17.57 22.77
N LYS A 241 -0.06 -18.17 22.21
CA LYS A 241 -0.12 -18.45 20.76
C LYS A 241 -0.18 -17.16 19.93
N LEU A 242 -1.06 -16.21 20.30
CA LEU A 242 -1.22 -14.97 19.55
C LEU A 242 -0.02 -14.02 19.68
N LYS A 243 0.74 -14.07 20.78
CA LYS A 243 2.02 -13.35 20.89
C LYS A 243 3.03 -13.73 19.82
N GLY A 244 2.96 -14.94 19.27
CA GLY A 244 3.83 -15.38 18.16
C GLY A 244 3.75 -14.49 16.92
N TYR A 245 2.66 -13.76 16.75
CA TYR A 245 2.47 -12.78 15.66
C TYR A 245 3.14 -11.43 15.92
N LEU A 246 3.61 -11.17 17.15
CA LEU A 246 4.27 -9.93 17.54
C LEU A 246 5.79 -10.11 17.62
N PRO A 247 6.56 -9.07 17.28
CA PRO A 247 7.99 -9.10 17.51
C PRO A 247 8.28 -9.20 19.04
N PRO A 248 9.37 -9.88 19.45
CA PRO A 248 9.68 -10.15 20.87
C PRO A 248 9.67 -8.90 21.77
N ARG A 249 10.11 -7.76 21.25
CA ARG A 249 10.10 -6.47 21.99
C ARG A 249 8.70 -5.98 22.36
N LYS A 250 7.65 -6.41 21.64
CA LYS A 250 6.25 -6.05 21.91
C LYS A 250 5.54 -7.07 22.84
N TRP A 251 6.16 -8.18 23.21
CA TRP A 251 5.53 -9.18 24.08
C TRP A 251 5.21 -8.68 25.49
N ALA A 252 6.02 -7.74 26.00
CA ALA A 252 5.78 -7.15 27.31
C ALA A 252 4.51 -6.29 27.37
N THR A 253 4.10 -5.68 26.25
CA THR A 253 2.91 -4.80 26.17
C THR A 253 1.60 -5.58 26.21
N VAL A 254 1.63 -6.89 25.94
CA VAL A 254 0.47 -7.77 25.88
C VAL A 254 0.34 -8.65 27.13
N LYS A 255 1.25 -8.53 28.14
CA LYS A 255 1.10 -9.25 29.41
C LYS A 255 -0.22 -8.89 30.05
N ALA A 256 -1.04 -9.90 30.36
CA ALA A 256 -2.27 -9.72 31.12
C ALA A 256 -1.92 -9.02 32.45
N LYS A 257 -2.62 -7.91 32.75
CA LYS A 257 -2.71 -7.46 34.16
C LYS A 257 -3.27 -8.63 34.96
N LYS A 258 -2.50 -9.14 35.93
CA LYS A 258 -2.95 -10.11 36.92
C LYS A 258 -4.18 -9.58 37.64
#